data_fb9a83ff02ce1ebe4bf5ac1faf16d174
#
_entry.id   fb9a83ff02ce1ebe4bf5ac1faf16d174
#
_cell.length_a   1.000
_cell.length_b   1.000
_cell.length_c   1.000
_cell.angle_alpha   90.00
_cell.angle_beta   90.00
_cell.angle_gamma   90.00
#
_symmetry.space_group_name_H-M   'P 1'
#
loop_
_entity.id
_entity.type
_entity.pdbx_description
1 polymer ?
#
loop_
_entity_poly.entity_id
_entity_poly.type
_entity_poly.pdbx_seq_one_letter_code
_entity_poly.pdbx_strand_id
1 'polypeptide(L)' 'KETMMGKNKKTPITVNDVEYNVEDMTDEQKALLNHVNDLGRKMDNARFNLDQLSVGRDAFVARLAVALEAPEEEVVE' A
#
# COMPACT_ATOMS: atom_id res chain seq x y z
N LYS A 1 -10.27 -37.27 -10.52
CA LYS A 1 -10.27 -36.58 -10.58
C LYS A 1 -10.26 -35.93 -10.39
N GLU A 2 -10.47 -35.79 -10.09
CA GLU A 2 -10.56 -34.98 -9.90
C GLU A 2 -10.25 -34.38 -9.70
N THR A 3 -10.42 -34.76 -9.24
CA THR A 3 -10.13 -34.00 -9.03
C THR A 3 -9.79 -33.48 -9.04
N MET A 4 -9.85 -33.64 -8.59
CA MET A 4 -9.61 -32.87 -8.87
C MET A 4 -9.88 -31.78 -8.99
N MET A 5 -10.61 -31.70 -8.42
CA MET A 5 -11.01 -30.64 -8.53
C MET A 5 -10.33 -29.52 -8.05
N GLY A 6 -10.15 -29.27 -6.90
CA GLY A 6 -9.39 -28.19 -6.32
C GLY A 6 -8.04 -28.10 -6.89
N LYS A 7 -7.45 -29.22 -7.22
CA LYS A 7 -6.14 -29.14 -7.72
C LYS A 7 -6.07 -28.58 -9.07
N ASN A 8 -7.17 -28.51 -9.75
CA ASN A 8 -7.16 -27.95 -11.08
C ASN A 8 -7.39 -26.46 -11.08
N LYS A 9 -7.61 -25.90 -9.92
CA LYS A 9 -7.81 -24.47 -9.87
C LYS A 9 -6.55 -23.75 -10.17
N LYS A 10 -6.67 -22.72 -10.92
CA LYS A 10 -5.54 -21.87 -11.28
C LYS A 10 -5.73 -20.52 -10.67
N THR A 11 -4.63 -19.83 -10.49
CA THR A 11 -4.65 -18.49 -9.93
C THR A 11 -4.47 -17.51 -11.07
N PRO A 12 -5.55 -16.90 -11.53
CA PRO A 12 -5.43 -15.97 -12.66
C PRO A 12 -4.91 -14.63 -12.21
N ILE A 13 -4.09 -14.03 -13.04
CA ILE A 13 -3.64 -12.67 -12.84
C ILE A 13 -3.70 -11.98 -14.18
N THR A 14 -3.84 -10.68 -14.17
CA THR A 14 -3.91 -9.89 -15.38
C THR A 14 -2.69 -8.99 -15.44
N VAL A 15 -1.95 -9.08 -16.52
CA VAL A 15 -0.80 -8.23 -16.74
C VAL A 15 -0.97 -7.59 -18.11
N ASN A 16 -1.00 -6.26 -18.16
CA ASN A 16 -1.17 -5.53 -19.41
C ASN A 16 -2.39 -6.01 -20.18
N ASP A 17 -3.48 -6.24 -19.44
CA ASP A 17 -4.75 -6.63 -20.04
C ASP A 17 -4.78 -8.04 -20.60
N VAL A 18 -3.78 -8.85 -20.28
CA VAL A 18 -3.75 -10.24 -20.70
C VAL A 18 -3.79 -11.10 -19.44
N GLU A 19 -4.64 -12.09 -19.45
CA GLU A 19 -4.79 -12.96 -18.29
C GLU A 19 -3.83 -14.12 -18.37
N TYR A 20 -3.17 -14.41 -17.27
CA TYR A 20 -2.24 -15.52 -17.16
C TYR A 20 -2.59 -16.31 -15.91
N ASN A 21 -2.16 -17.56 -15.87
CA ASN A 21 -2.29 -18.36 -14.67
C ASN A 21 -0.92 -18.55 -14.05
N VAL A 22 -0.84 -18.29 -12.77
CA VAL A 22 0.45 -18.39 -12.07
C VAL A 22 1.03 -19.78 -12.20
N GLU A 23 0.19 -20.79 -12.16
CA GLU A 23 0.67 -22.15 -12.22
C GLU A 23 1.33 -22.50 -13.55
N ASP A 24 1.03 -21.74 -14.58
CA ASP A 24 1.61 -21.97 -15.90
C ASP A 24 2.90 -21.20 -16.12
N MET A 25 3.35 -20.47 -15.14
CA MET A 25 4.53 -19.64 -15.28
C MET A 25 5.80 -20.41 -15.03
N THR A 26 6.87 -19.94 -15.67
CA THR A 26 8.18 -20.49 -15.39
C THR A 26 8.65 -20.01 -14.01
N ASP A 27 9.73 -20.64 -13.54
CA ASP A 27 10.27 -20.23 -12.24
C ASP A 27 10.70 -18.78 -12.26
N GLU A 28 11.29 -18.33 -13.36
CA GLU A 28 11.71 -16.94 -13.47
C GLU A 28 10.50 -16.00 -13.43
N GLN A 29 9.44 -16.38 -14.14
CA GLN A 29 8.24 -15.57 -14.15
C GLN A 29 7.60 -15.49 -12.79
N LYS A 30 7.62 -16.62 -12.05
CA LYS A 30 7.08 -16.61 -10.70
C LYS A 30 7.91 -15.74 -9.76
N ALA A 31 9.22 -15.76 -9.94
CA ALA A 31 10.09 -14.92 -9.11
C ALA A 31 9.79 -13.46 -9.38
N LEU A 32 9.61 -13.09 -10.63
CA LEU A 32 9.30 -11.71 -10.97
C LEU A 32 7.94 -11.31 -10.40
N LEU A 33 6.97 -12.21 -10.47
CA LEU A 33 5.65 -11.95 -9.91
C LEU A 33 5.76 -11.74 -8.40
N ASN A 34 6.59 -12.53 -7.74
CA ASN A 34 6.78 -12.37 -6.30
C ASN A 34 7.32 -10.99 -5.96
N HIS A 35 8.25 -10.49 -6.79
CA HIS A 35 8.77 -9.14 -6.59
C HIS A 35 7.68 -8.10 -6.76
N VAL A 36 6.85 -8.28 -7.78
CA VAL A 36 5.76 -7.34 -8.02
C VAL A 36 4.82 -7.32 -6.84
N ASN A 37 4.44 -8.49 -6.34
CA ASN A 37 3.52 -8.57 -5.21
C ASN A 37 4.14 -7.98 -3.95
N ASP A 38 5.42 -8.26 -3.73
CA ASP A 38 6.11 -7.73 -2.57
C ASP A 38 6.18 -6.21 -2.60
N LEU A 39 6.56 -5.69 -3.76
CA LEU A 39 6.64 -4.24 -3.90
C LEU A 39 5.28 -3.59 -3.80
N GLY A 40 4.24 -4.26 -4.30
CA GLY A 40 2.89 -3.75 -4.16
C GLY A 40 2.48 -3.62 -2.72
N ARG A 41 2.79 -4.64 -1.90
CA ARG A 41 2.48 -4.58 -0.48
C ARG A 41 3.27 -3.47 0.19
N LYS A 42 4.53 -3.30 -0.18
CA LYS A 42 5.35 -2.25 0.40
C LYS A 42 4.81 -0.87 0.03
N MET A 43 4.33 -0.75 -1.20
CA MET A 43 3.74 0.50 -1.63
C MET A 43 2.47 0.79 -0.85
N ASP A 44 1.65 -0.23 -0.63
CA ASP A 44 0.44 -0.03 0.14
C ASP A 44 0.76 0.37 1.57
N ASN A 45 1.77 -0.25 2.16
CA ASN A 45 2.19 0.10 3.51
C ASN A 45 2.75 1.51 3.55
N ALA A 46 3.52 1.88 2.54
CA ALA A 46 4.09 3.22 2.49
C ALA A 46 2.98 4.26 2.34
N ARG A 47 1.97 3.93 1.54
CA ARG A 47 0.85 4.83 1.36
C ARG A 47 0.09 5.02 2.67
N PHE A 48 -0.09 3.92 3.40
CA PHE A 48 -0.75 3.98 4.70
C PHE A 48 0.07 4.82 5.66
N ASN A 49 1.39 4.61 5.68
CA ASN A 49 2.28 5.39 6.54
C ASN A 49 2.24 6.87 6.15
N LEU A 50 2.24 7.12 4.86
CA LEU A 50 2.19 8.51 4.39
C LEU A 50 0.90 9.16 4.82
N ASP A 51 -0.19 8.41 4.76
CA ASP A 51 -1.48 8.94 5.16
C ASP A 51 -1.46 9.31 6.63
N GLN A 52 -0.91 8.43 7.46
CA GLN A 52 -0.82 8.72 8.89
C GLN A 52 0.07 9.93 9.15
N LEU A 53 1.17 10.02 8.43
CA LEU A 53 2.07 11.16 8.60
C LEU A 53 1.40 12.44 8.15
N SER A 54 0.63 12.37 7.08
CA SER A 54 -0.08 13.54 6.58
C SER A 54 -1.12 14.02 7.59
N VAL A 55 -1.87 13.08 8.16
CA VAL A 55 -2.85 13.43 9.18
C VAL A 55 -2.16 14.06 10.39
N GLY A 56 -1.03 13.47 10.79
CA GLY A 56 -0.28 14.01 11.92
C GLY A 56 0.23 15.40 11.64
N ARG A 57 0.76 15.61 10.44
CA ARG A 57 1.24 16.93 10.08
C ARG A 57 0.09 17.94 10.09
N ASP A 58 -1.04 17.56 9.52
CA ASP A 58 -2.16 18.48 9.46
C ASP A 58 -2.67 18.82 10.85
N ALA A 59 -2.66 17.84 11.74
CA ALA A 59 -3.08 18.09 13.12
C ALA A 59 -2.15 19.09 13.79
N PHE A 60 -0.86 18.94 13.58
CA PHE A 60 0.09 19.88 14.17
C PHE A 60 0.00 21.24 13.53
N VAL A 61 -0.26 21.28 12.22
CA VAL A 61 -0.45 22.57 11.56
C VAL A 61 -1.65 23.29 12.17
N ALA A 62 -2.74 22.56 12.43
CA ALA A 62 -3.92 23.17 13.03
C ALA A 62 -3.59 23.71 14.42
N ARG A 63 -2.81 22.96 15.19
CA ARG A 63 -2.44 23.39 16.53
C ARG A 63 -1.51 24.60 16.47
N LEU A 64 -0.63 24.61 15.49
CA LEU A 64 0.25 25.75 15.30
C LEU A 64 -0.56 26.99 14.95
N ALA A 65 -1.56 26.84 14.09
CA ALA A 65 -2.39 27.98 13.72
C ALA A 65 -3.08 28.56 14.92
N VAL A 66 -3.58 27.70 15.80
CA VAL A 66 -4.21 28.19 17.02
C VAL A 66 -3.20 28.91 17.89
N ALA A 67 -2.02 28.35 18.02
CA ALA A 67 -0.99 28.97 18.86
C ALA A 67 -0.57 30.33 18.31
N LEU A 68 -0.51 30.44 16.98
CA LEU A 68 -0.14 31.71 16.38
C LEU A 68 -1.20 32.78 16.56
N GLU A 69 -2.45 32.33 16.69
CA GLU A 69 -3.53 33.29 16.91
C GLU A 69 -3.73 33.61 18.38
N ALA A 70 -3.00 32.93 19.25
CA ALA A 70 -3.16 33.18 20.68
C ALA A 70 -2.80 34.61 21.01
N PRO A 71 -3.44 35.14 22.04
CA PRO A 71 -3.14 36.53 22.42
C PRO A 71 -1.69 36.71 22.79
N GLU A 72 -1.23 37.88 22.48
CA GLU A 72 0.16 38.19 22.73
C GLU A 72 0.53 38.11 24.17
N GLU A 73 -0.38 38.41 25.03
CA GLU A 73 -0.01 38.44 26.43
C GLU A 73 0.47 37.10 26.89
N GLU A 74 0.13 36.05 26.17
CA GLU A 74 0.61 34.78 26.59
C GLU A 74 2.08 34.63 26.32
N VAL A 75 2.57 35.43 25.45
CA VAL A 75 3.97 35.32 25.10
C VAL A 75 4.81 36.20 25.99
N VAL A 76 4.21 37.23 26.45
CA VAL A 76 4.95 38.18 27.19
C VAL A 76 5.67 37.65 28.36
N GLU A 77 5.18 36.80 28.95
CA GLU A 77 5.76 36.41 30.13
C GLU A 77 7.01 36.11 30.11
#